data_e9c44de87c3db71e42e4c68299760c2b
#
_entry.id   e9c44de87c3db71e42e4c68299760c2b
#
_cell.length_a   1.000
_cell.length_b   1.000
_cell.length_c   1.000
_cell.angle_alpha   90.00
_cell.angle_beta   90.00
_cell.angle_gamma   90.00
#
_symmetry.space_group_name_H-M   'P 1'
#
loop_
_entity.id
_entity.type
_entity.pdbx_description
1 polymer ?
#
loop_
_entity_poly.entity_id
_entity_poly.type
_entity_poly.pdbx_seq_one_letter_code
_entity_poly.pdbx_strand_id
1 'polypeptide(L)'
;MELKNLSHHTQRAYIAAVKGIARFYNLSPDKITKEKIEDYLLYLKRDKGNAPNSCYSVLTGLRFFYKYVTEKEIPVIYSIRRTTRKLPEVLTMQEIWKIICATKNIKHRLILMTTYSAGLRASETINLKPENIDSKRMLIKVKGKGGKDRYTLLSKRLLVELRVYYQKYHPKPYLFPSSFKKKKDQPLSYESIRMIYEKGRKKADIKRGAGIHTLRHAFATHLLEAGHDIRKIQVLMGHRRLSTTIIYLYVSRETLSKIPSPLDLINTENSGKEDQTDDPNH
;
A
#
# COMPACT_ATOMS: atom_id res chain seq x y z
N MET A 1 8.73 21.89 -12.17
CA MET A 1 8.24 20.74 -11.38
C MET A 1 7.91 21.13 -9.94
N GLU A 2 8.73 21.93 -9.29
CA GLU A 2 8.49 22.46 -7.93
C GLU A 2 7.25 23.33 -7.85
N LEU A 3 7.07 24.28 -8.75
CA LEU A 3 5.88 25.12 -8.85
C LEU A 3 4.55 24.35 -8.97
N LYS A 4 4.60 23.08 -9.39
CA LYS A 4 3.44 22.16 -9.44
C LYS A 4 3.38 21.22 -8.24
N ASN A 5 4.17 21.45 -7.21
CA ASN A 5 4.23 20.65 -5.98
C ASN A 5 4.36 19.14 -6.23
N LEU A 6 5.13 18.75 -7.27
CA LEU A 6 5.40 17.34 -7.52
C LEU A 6 6.38 16.78 -6.48
N SER A 7 6.10 15.57 -6.00
CA SER A 7 6.99 14.90 -5.05
C SER A 7 8.38 14.67 -5.68
N HIS A 8 9.45 14.68 -4.87
CA HIS A 8 10.81 14.37 -5.34
C HIS A 8 10.91 13.05 -6.10
N HIS A 9 10.13 12.05 -5.70
CA HIS A 9 10.06 10.77 -6.40
C HIS A 9 9.48 10.94 -7.81
N THR A 10 8.39 11.69 -7.94
CA THR A 10 7.77 11.98 -9.25
C THR A 10 8.72 12.79 -10.14
N GLN A 11 9.39 13.80 -9.57
CA GLN A 11 10.37 14.60 -10.28
C GLN A 11 11.52 13.74 -10.84
N ARG A 12 12.09 12.86 -10.00
CA ARG A 12 13.15 11.92 -10.42
C ARG A 12 12.69 10.98 -11.52
N ALA A 13 11.47 10.44 -11.40
CA ALA A 13 10.92 9.55 -12.42
C ALA A 13 10.72 10.26 -13.77
N TYR A 14 10.25 11.50 -13.76
CA TYR A 14 10.07 12.29 -14.99
C TYR A 14 11.40 12.66 -15.62
N ILE A 15 12.37 13.10 -14.81
CA ILE A 15 13.73 13.38 -15.30
C ILE A 15 14.38 12.12 -15.88
N ALA A 16 14.21 10.96 -15.21
CA ALA A 16 14.74 9.70 -15.72
C ALA A 16 14.11 9.29 -17.05
N ALA A 17 12.81 9.52 -17.24
CA ALA A 17 12.12 9.25 -18.50
C ALA A 17 12.69 10.07 -19.65
N VAL A 18 12.88 11.39 -19.45
CA VAL A 18 13.45 12.29 -20.45
C VAL A 18 14.91 11.94 -20.75
N LYS A 19 15.73 11.71 -19.72
CA LYS A 19 17.12 11.26 -19.91
C LYS A 19 17.22 9.92 -20.62
N GLY A 20 16.26 9.01 -20.34
CA GLY A 20 16.24 7.67 -20.94
C GLY A 20 16.06 7.73 -22.46
N ILE A 21 15.07 8.48 -22.93
CA ILE A 21 14.82 8.60 -24.37
C ILE A 21 15.91 9.39 -25.08
N ALA A 22 16.43 10.47 -24.47
CA ALA A 22 17.52 11.26 -25.03
C ALA A 22 18.78 10.42 -25.24
N ARG A 23 19.13 9.56 -24.28
CA ARG A 23 20.26 8.62 -24.38
C ARG A 23 20.03 7.53 -25.43
N PHE A 24 18.79 7.04 -25.54
CA PHE A 24 18.46 5.97 -26.49
C PHE A 24 18.67 6.40 -27.95
N TYR A 25 18.31 7.64 -28.28
CA TYR A 25 18.48 8.19 -29.63
C TYR A 25 19.74 9.03 -29.80
N ASN A 26 20.49 9.29 -28.72
CA ASN A 26 21.60 10.26 -28.71
C ASN A 26 21.19 11.62 -29.28
N LEU A 27 19.98 12.09 -28.95
CA LEU A 27 19.39 13.34 -29.41
C LEU A 27 18.91 14.19 -28.23
N SER A 28 18.91 15.51 -28.47
CA SER A 28 18.26 16.43 -27.53
C SER A 28 16.76 16.13 -27.46
N PRO A 29 16.14 16.11 -26.24
CA PRO A 29 14.74 15.74 -26.08
C PRO A 29 13.74 16.57 -26.91
N ASP A 30 14.04 17.84 -27.16
CA ASP A 30 13.19 18.75 -27.96
C ASP A 30 13.13 18.39 -29.45
N LYS A 31 14.13 17.63 -29.95
CA LYS A 31 14.24 17.14 -31.33
C LYS A 31 13.65 15.76 -31.55
N ILE A 32 13.13 15.12 -30.50
CA ILE A 32 12.54 13.78 -30.60
C ILE A 32 11.09 13.90 -31.07
N THR A 33 10.76 13.21 -32.16
CA THR A 33 9.43 13.22 -32.78
C THR A 33 8.47 12.27 -32.04
N LYS A 34 7.18 12.37 -32.38
CA LYS A 34 6.13 11.47 -31.85
C LYS A 34 6.44 10.01 -32.17
N GLU A 35 6.83 9.73 -33.42
CA GLU A 35 7.15 8.38 -33.90
C GLU A 35 8.28 7.76 -33.07
N LYS A 36 9.34 8.52 -32.83
CA LYS A 36 10.47 8.10 -31.96
C LYS A 36 10.05 7.82 -30.53
N ILE A 37 9.04 8.54 -29.99
CA ILE A 37 8.50 8.26 -28.67
C ILE A 37 7.73 6.95 -28.67
N GLU A 38 6.92 6.71 -29.68
CA GLU A 38 6.16 5.46 -29.83
C GLU A 38 7.10 4.26 -29.97
N ASP A 39 8.14 4.36 -30.81
CA ASP A 39 9.17 3.33 -30.98
C ASP A 39 9.91 3.05 -29.68
N TYR A 40 10.30 4.11 -28.94
CA TYR A 40 10.94 3.94 -27.64
C TYR A 40 10.05 3.23 -26.63
N LEU A 41 8.74 3.53 -26.58
CA LEU A 41 7.81 2.82 -25.70
C LEU A 41 7.62 1.36 -26.12
N LEU A 42 7.65 1.06 -27.43
CA LEU A 42 7.64 -0.32 -27.94
C LEU A 42 8.92 -1.06 -27.54
N TYR A 43 10.10 -0.43 -27.70
CA TYR A 43 11.36 -0.98 -27.21
C TYR A 43 11.33 -1.30 -25.71
N LEU A 44 10.87 -0.35 -24.87
CA LEU A 44 10.77 -0.58 -23.43
C LEU A 44 9.85 -1.76 -23.10
N LYS A 45 8.78 -1.95 -23.88
CA LYS A 45 7.82 -3.03 -23.67
C LYS A 45 8.32 -4.38 -24.19
N ARG A 46 8.87 -4.42 -25.42
CA ARG A 46 9.22 -5.65 -26.14
C ARG A 46 10.62 -6.13 -25.77
N ASP A 47 11.61 -5.26 -25.87
CA ASP A 47 13.01 -5.63 -25.73
C ASP A 47 13.49 -5.57 -24.28
N LYS A 48 13.02 -4.57 -23.51
CA LYS A 48 13.33 -4.45 -22.06
C LYS A 48 12.36 -5.19 -21.15
N GLY A 49 11.24 -5.71 -21.66
CA GLY A 49 10.26 -6.45 -20.88
C GLY A 49 9.58 -5.61 -19.77
N ASN A 50 9.55 -4.30 -19.92
CA ASN A 50 8.97 -3.44 -18.91
C ASN A 50 7.45 -3.65 -18.79
N ALA A 51 6.97 -3.67 -17.53
CA ALA A 51 5.54 -3.75 -17.26
C ALA A 51 4.77 -2.56 -17.89
N PRO A 52 3.53 -2.76 -18.35
CA PRO A 52 2.72 -1.71 -18.99
C PRO A 52 2.61 -0.42 -18.15
N ASN A 53 2.47 -0.54 -16.82
CA ASN A 53 2.41 0.60 -15.91
C ASN A 53 3.74 1.38 -15.85
N SER A 54 4.88 0.70 -16.01
CA SER A 54 6.19 1.35 -16.06
C SER A 54 6.34 2.16 -17.34
N CYS A 55 5.95 1.60 -18.49
CA CYS A 55 5.92 2.32 -19.77
C CYS A 55 4.98 3.55 -19.72
N TYR A 56 3.82 3.39 -19.08
CA TYR A 56 2.90 4.52 -18.88
C TYR A 56 3.50 5.62 -17.98
N SER A 57 4.25 5.26 -16.97
CA SER A 57 4.95 6.23 -16.12
C SER A 57 6.01 7.00 -16.91
N VAL A 58 6.73 6.33 -17.82
CA VAL A 58 7.68 6.97 -18.74
C VAL A 58 6.94 7.95 -19.66
N LEU A 59 5.85 7.51 -20.31
CA LEU A 59 5.04 8.38 -21.17
C LEU A 59 4.51 9.61 -20.42
N THR A 60 4.06 9.41 -19.16
CA THR A 60 3.58 10.54 -18.35
C THR A 60 4.69 11.56 -18.08
N GLY A 61 5.91 11.10 -17.82
CA GLY A 61 7.08 11.96 -17.66
C GLY A 61 7.43 12.72 -18.94
N LEU A 62 7.38 12.05 -20.10
CA LEU A 62 7.61 12.67 -21.41
C LEU A 62 6.52 13.70 -21.72
N ARG A 63 5.23 13.35 -21.54
CA ARG A 63 4.11 14.30 -21.73
C ARG A 63 4.27 15.55 -20.85
N PHE A 64 4.71 15.36 -19.59
CA PHE A 64 4.98 16.50 -18.73
C PHE A 64 6.07 17.40 -19.29
N PHE A 65 7.20 16.81 -19.75
CA PHE A 65 8.30 17.56 -20.35
C PHE A 65 7.84 18.37 -21.57
N TYR A 66 7.22 17.72 -22.54
CA TYR A 66 6.80 18.37 -23.76
C TYR A 66 5.77 19.46 -23.51
N LYS A 67 4.76 19.21 -22.70
CA LYS A 67 3.73 20.21 -22.38
C LYS A 67 4.25 21.44 -21.65
N TYR A 68 5.22 21.28 -20.75
CA TYR A 68 5.64 22.38 -19.85
C TYR A 68 7.06 22.91 -20.10
N VAL A 69 7.81 22.32 -20.99
CA VAL A 69 9.17 22.77 -21.32
C VAL A 69 9.29 23.16 -22.78
N THR A 70 8.63 22.43 -23.68
CA THR A 70 8.66 22.73 -25.12
C THR A 70 7.34 23.30 -25.65
N GLU A 71 6.32 23.39 -24.79
CA GLU A 71 4.97 23.89 -25.12
C GLU A 71 4.30 23.11 -26.26
N LYS A 72 4.76 21.88 -26.53
CA LYS A 72 4.23 20.99 -27.56
C LYS A 72 3.35 19.92 -26.93
N GLU A 73 2.19 19.64 -27.52
CA GLU A 73 1.40 18.46 -27.15
C GLU A 73 1.86 17.25 -27.97
N ILE A 74 2.05 16.11 -27.29
CA ILE A 74 2.35 14.85 -27.97
C ILE A 74 1.12 13.96 -27.90
N PRO A 75 0.40 13.78 -29.01
CA PRO A 75 -0.77 12.90 -29.08
C PRO A 75 -0.34 11.42 -29.19
N VAL A 76 0.49 10.92 -28.30
CA VAL A 76 0.86 9.50 -28.26
C VAL A 76 -0.25 8.73 -27.58
N ILE A 77 -0.87 7.81 -28.31
CA ILE A 77 -1.88 6.90 -27.79
C ILE A 77 -1.18 5.66 -27.25
N TYR A 78 -1.04 5.57 -25.96
CA TYR A 78 -0.59 4.37 -25.27
C TYR A 78 -1.74 3.77 -24.47
N SER A 79 -2.37 2.75 -25.04
CA SER A 79 -3.41 2.01 -24.34
C SER A 79 -2.77 0.98 -23.41
N ILE A 80 -2.97 1.17 -22.12
CA ILE A 80 -2.71 0.10 -21.15
C ILE A 80 -3.92 -0.83 -21.22
N ARG A 81 -3.78 -2.01 -21.83
CA ARG A 81 -4.74 -3.08 -21.57
C ARG A 81 -4.74 -3.27 -20.05
N ARG A 82 -5.88 -3.03 -19.42
CA ARG A 82 -6.05 -3.39 -17.99
C ARG A 82 -5.86 -4.91 -17.90
N THR A 83 -4.64 -5.32 -17.60
CA THR A 83 -4.43 -6.69 -17.14
C THR A 83 -5.29 -6.86 -15.91
N THR A 84 -6.06 -7.93 -15.87
CA THR A 84 -6.81 -8.32 -14.67
C THR A 84 -5.87 -8.18 -13.47
N ARG A 85 -6.18 -7.26 -12.56
CA ARG A 85 -5.38 -7.07 -11.37
C ARG A 85 -5.45 -8.39 -10.60
N LYS A 86 -4.34 -9.11 -10.55
CA LYS A 86 -4.23 -10.23 -9.61
C LYS A 86 -4.57 -9.67 -8.23
N LEU A 87 -5.49 -10.31 -7.56
CA LEU A 87 -5.82 -9.97 -6.18
C LEU A 87 -4.53 -10.07 -5.34
N PRO A 88 -4.29 -9.12 -4.42
CA PRO A 88 -3.11 -9.18 -3.59
C PRO A 88 -3.12 -10.46 -2.75
N GLU A 89 -1.99 -11.13 -2.68
CA GLU A 89 -1.79 -12.23 -1.74
C GLU A 89 -1.76 -11.70 -0.32
N VAL A 90 -2.65 -12.22 0.50
CA VAL A 90 -2.72 -11.84 1.92
C VAL A 90 -2.08 -12.95 2.76
N LEU A 91 -1.15 -12.55 3.62
CA LEU A 91 -0.59 -13.44 4.63
C LEU A 91 -1.57 -13.58 5.79
N THR A 92 -1.66 -14.77 6.35
CA THR A 92 -2.44 -15.03 7.57
C THR A 92 -1.80 -14.35 8.79
N MET A 93 -2.57 -14.16 9.85
CA MET A 93 -2.04 -13.62 11.12
C MET A 93 -0.87 -14.46 11.66
N GLN A 94 -0.96 -15.79 11.51
CA GLN A 94 0.09 -16.73 11.92
C GLN A 94 1.37 -16.57 11.10
N GLU A 95 1.27 -16.42 9.77
CA GLU A 95 2.43 -16.18 8.91
C GLU A 95 3.12 -14.86 9.25
N ILE A 96 2.34 -13.79 9.45
CA ILE A 96 2.90 -12.49 9.87
C ILE A 96 3.60 -12.62 11.21
N TRP A 97 2.99 -13.33 12.16
CA TRP A 97 3.60 -13.56 13.46
C TRP A 97 4.91 -14.35 13.35
N LYS A 98 4.97 -15.39 12.51
CA LYS A 98 6.22 -16.10 12.21
C LYS A 98 7.30 -15.17 11.67
N ILE A 99 6.98 -14.27 10.74
CA ILE A 99 7.92 -13.29 10.18
C ILE A 99 8.46 -12.35 11.27
N ILE A 100 7.58 -11.85 12.15
CA ILE A 100 7.93 -10.98 13.26
C ILE A 100 8.86 -11.71 14.24
N CYS A 101 8.53 -12.93 14.65
CA CYS A 101 9.33 -13.75 15.57
C CYS A 101 10.69 -14.15 14.99
N ALA A 102 10.77 -14.46 13.69
CA ALA A 102 12.02 -14.77 13.01
C ALA A 102 12.99 -13.57 12.93
N THR A 103 12.50 -12.35 13.22
CA THR A 103 13.29 -11.12 13.15
C THR A 103 13.90 -10.81 14.52
N LYS A 104 15.14 -11.28 14.78
CA LYS A 104 15.81 -11.16 16.10
C LYS A 104 16.14 -9.72 16.52
N ASN A 105 16.51 -8.84 15.55
CA ASN A 105 16.85 -7.46 15.86
C ASN A 105 15.60 -6.69 16.30
N ILE A 106 15.61 -6.12 17.51
CA ILE A 106 14.46 -5.44 18.12
C ILE A 106 13.93 -4.28 17.27
N LYS A 107 14.81 -3.44 16.72
CA LYS A 107 14.40 -2.33 15.85
C LYS A 107 13.71 -2.83 14.58
N HIS A 108 14.28 -3.87 13.95
CA HIS A 108 13.69 -4.47 12.74
C HIS A 108 12.34 -5.13 13.04
N ARG A 109 12.24 -5.84 14.16
CA ARG A 109 10.99 -6.45 14.62
C ARG A 109 9.90 -5.40 14.85
N LEU A 110 10.24 -4.31 15.53
CA LEU A 110 9.31 -3.20 15.79
C LEU A 110 8.87 -2.47 14.51
N ILE A 111 9.75 -2.34 13.53
CA ILE A 111 9.38 -1.81 12.22
C ILE A 111 8.27 -2.66 11.58
N LEU A 112 8.41 -3.99 11.59
CA LEU A 112 7.40 -4.91 11.05
C LEU A 112 6.10 -4.86 11.86
N MET A 113 6.20 -4.90 13.18
CA MET A 113 5.05 -4.79 14.07
C MET A 113 4.29 -3.50 13.87
N THR A 114 4.98 -2.36 13.81
CA THR A 114 4.36 -1.04 13.60
C THR A 114 3.69 -0.95 12.24
N THR A 115 4.36 -1.43 11.19
CA THR A 115 3.82 -1.42 9.83
C THR A 115 2.53 -2.24 9.73
N TYR A 116 2.51 -3.42 10.35
CA TYR A 116 1.34 -4.30 10.33
C TYR A 116 0.23 -3.77 11.24
N SER A 117 0.50 -3.55 12.54
CA SER A 117 -0.54 -3.27 13.52
C SER A 117 -1.23 -1.91 13.32
N ALA A 118 -0.58 -0.98 12.66
CA ALA A 118 -1.11 0.35 12.35
C ALA A 118 -1.47 0.54 10.86
N GLY A 119 -1.23 -0.46 10.02
CA GLY A 119 -1.51 -0.40 8.58
C GLY A 119 -0.73 0.68 7.84
N LEU A 120 0.49 0.98 8.27
CA LEU A 120 1.29 2.08 7.72
C LEU A 120 1.85 1.75 6.32
N ARG A 121 2.03 2.81 5.50
CA ARG A 121 2.88 2.71 4.32
C ARG A 121 4.35 2.64 4.76
N ALA A 122 5.22 2.01 3.95
CA ALA A 122 6.65 1.97 4.23
C ALA A 122 7.24 3.37 4.50
N SER A 123 6.88 4.37 3.69
CA SER A 123 7.30 5.75 3.88
C SER A 123 6.79 6.38 5.18
N GLU A 124 5.60 6.02 5.63
CA GLU A 124 5.01 6.49 6.88
C GLU A 124 5.74 5.88 8.08
N THR A 125 6.05 4.58 8.03
CA THR A 125 6.85 3.90 9.07
C THR A 125 8.26 4.47 9.16
N ILE A 126 8.92 4.73 8.02
CA ILE A 126 10.27 5.30 7.95
C ILE A 126 10.33 6.69 8.61
N ASN A 127 9.32 7.52 8.36
CA ASN A 127 9.28 8.91 8.83
C ASN A 127 8.57 9.07 10.18
N LEU A 128 8.20 7.98 10.85
CA LEU A 128 7.54 8.01 12.14
C LEU A 128 8.50 8.56 13.21
N LYS A 129 8.00 9.47 14.04
CA LYS A 129 8.74 10.06 15.14
C LYS A 129 8.18 9.59 16.49
N PRO A 130 8.98 9.60 17.57
CA PRO A 130 8.47 9.27 18.92
C PRO A 130 7.26 10.10 19.33
N GLU A 131 7.24 11.39 19.01
CA GLU A 131 6.14 12.31 19.29
C GLU A 131 4.80 11.98 18.60
N ASN A 132 4.86 11.10 17.58
CA ASN A 132 3.66 10.65 16.89
C ASN A 132 2.92 9.51 17.62
N ILE A 133 3.49 8.97 18.70
CA ILE A 133 2.91 7.88 19.50
C ILE A 133 2.09 8.48 20.64
N ASP A 134 0.77 8.47 20.53
CA ASP A 134 -0.13 8.88 21.60
C ASP A 134 -0.52 7.66 22.44
N SER A 135 0.24 7.41 23.48
CA SER A 135 0.00 6.28 24.38
C SER A 135 -1.23 6.44 25.28
N LYS A 136 -1.70 7.69 25.52
CA LYS A 136 -2.91 7.92 26.32
C LYS A 136 -4.17 7.57 25.53
N ARG A 137 -4.21 7.95 24.25
CA ARG A 137 -5.36 7.68 23.35
C ARG A 137 -5.22 6.36 22.61
N MET A 138 -4.10 5.66 22.72
CA MET A 138 -3.77 4.45 21.97
C MET A 138 -3.83 4.65 20.44
N LEU A 139 -3.28 5.77 19.96
CA LEU A 139 -3.28 6.17 18.57
C LEU A 139 -1.87 6.51 18.08
N ILE A 140 -1.66 6.39 16.77
CA ILE A 140 -0.47 6.85 16.06
C ILE A 140 -0.88 7.96 15.11
N LYS A 141 -0.26 9.15 15.24
CA LYS A 141 -0.44 10.26 14.31
C LYS A 141 0.43 10.06 13.08
N VAL A 142 -0.15 10.09 11.90
CA VAL A 142 0.53 9.85 10.62
C VAL A 142 0.37 11.06 9.72
N LYS A 143 1.49 11.62 9.25
CA LYS A 143 1.48 12.68 8.24
C LYS A 143 1.08 12.11 6.88
N GLY A 144 -0.05 12.55 6.36
CA GLY A 144 -0.57 12.11 5.07
C GLY A 144 0.01 12.88 3.88
N LYS A 145 -0.17 12.34 2.68
CA LYS A 145 0.18 13.03 1.43
C LYS A 145 -0.68 14.30 1.27
N GLY A 146 -0.01 15.45 1.10
CA GLY A 146 -0.67 16.76 0.96
C GLY A 146 -1.09 17.40 2.29
N GLY A 147 -0.38 17.10 3.40
CA GLY A 147 -0.54 17.78 4.67
C GLY A 147 -1.77 17.37 5.49
N LYS A 148 -2.53 16.37 5.06
CA LYS A 148 -3.68 15.86 5.83
C LYS A 148 -3.21 14.77 6.79
N ASP A 149 -3.10 15.13 8.06
CA ASP A 149 -2.79 14.19 9.13
C ASP A 149 -3.97 13.21 9.34
N ARG A 150 -3.66 11.99 9.72
CA ARG A 150 -4.64 11.00 10.16
C ARG A 150 -4.16 10.29 11.40
N TYR A 151 -5.08 9.70 12.12
CA TYR A 151 -4.79 8.81 13.23
C TYR A 151 -5.04 7.36 12.82
N THR A 152 -4.21 6.46 13.33
CA THR A 152 -4.38 5.01 13.20
C THR A 152 -4.15 4.32 14.53
N LEU A 153 -4.35 3.02 14.57
CA LEU A 153 -4.35 2.22 15.81
C LEU A 153 -2.94 2.04 16.37
N LEU A 154 -2.82 2.13 17.70
CA LEU A 154 -1.67 1.71 18.46
C LEU A 154 -2.05 0.47 19.28
N SER A 155 -1.54 -0.71 18.96
CA SER A 155 -1.85 -1.90 19.75
C SER A 155 -1.15 -1.88 21.11
N LYS A 156 -1.79 -2.41 22.16
CA LYS A 156 -1.22 -2.53 23.52
C LYS A 156 0.14 -3.27 23.48
N ARG A 157 0.20 -4.37 22.74
CA ARG A 157 1.41 -5.17 22.58
C ARG A 157 2.54 -4.37 21.93
N LEU A 158 2.25 -3.61 20.86
CA LEU A 158 3.24 -2.76 20.21
C LEU A 158 3.75 -1.68 21.17
N LEU A 159 2.88 -1.05 21.96
CA LEU A 159 3.28 -0.01 22.92
C LEU A 159 4.26 -0.52 23.95
N VAL A 160 4.04 -1.72 24.50
CA VAL A 160 4.98 -2.34 25.47
C VAL A 160 6.37 -2.51 24.87
N GLU A 161 6.45 -3.08 23.68
CA GLU A 161 7.73 -3.30 22.98
C GLU A 161 8.41 -1.97 22.57
N LEU A 162 7.61 -0.96 22.17
CA LEU A 162 8.14 0.37 21.86
C LEU A 162 8.70 1.08 23.08
N ARG A 163 8.11 0.91 24.27
CA ARG A 163 8.63 1.48 25.53
C ARG A 163 9.99 0.88 25.88
N VAL A 164 10.14 -0.44 25.81
CA VAL A 164 11.42 -1.14 26.03
C VAL A 164 12.48 -0.63 25.06
N TYR A 165 12.11 -0.52 23.78
CA TYR A 165 13.02 0.00 22.76
C TYR A 165 13.41 1.46 23.03
N TYR A 166 12.43 2.31 23.37
CA TYR A 166 12.68 3.72 23.63
C TYR A 166 13.58 3.94 24.87
N GLN A 167 13.34 3.22 25.95
CA GLN A 167 14.17 3.27 27.15
C GLN A 167 15.62 2.88 26.89
N LYS A 168 15.85 1.91 25.97
CA LYS A 168 17.20 1.43 25.66
C LYS A 168 17.96 2.32 24.68
N TYR A 169 17.27 2.89 23.68
CA TYR A 169 17.94 3.51 22.52
C TYR A 169 17.70 5.01 22.40
N HIS A 170 16.70 5.58 23.08
CA HIS A 170 16.31 7.00 23.03
C HIS A 170 16.31 7.58 21.61
N PRO A 171 15.63 6.96 20.64
CA PRO A 171 15.73 7.34 19.24
C PRO A 171 15.24 8.77 18.99
N LYS A 172 16.02 9.55 18.25
CA LYS A 172 15.73 10.94 17.82
C LYS A 172 16.39 11.19 16.45
N PRO A 173 15.80 12.02 15.57
CA PRO A 173 14.44 12.56 15.60
C PRO A 173 13.38 11.55 15.14
N TYR A 174 13.79 10.44 14.50
CA TYR A 174 12.91 9.39 14.00
C TYR A 174 12.81 8.23 14.98
N LEU A 175 11.65 7.58 15.05
CA LEU A 175 11.45 6.40 15.90
C LEU A 175 12.37 5.24 15.46
N PHE A 176 12.63 5.13 14.15
CA PHE A 176 13.52 4.13 13.57
C PHE A 176 14.62 4.80 12.73
N PRO A 177 15.64 5.39 13.36
CA PRO A 177 16.71 6.10 12.64
C PRO A 177 17.56 5.14 11.82
N SER A 178 18.31 5.70 10.84
CA SER A 178 19.27 4.94 10.06
C SER A 178 20.33 4.28 10.95
N SER A 179 20.78 3.09 10.58
CA SER A 179 21.84 2.38 11.30
C SER A 179 23.24 2.81 10.85
N PHE A 180 23.37 3.59 9.77
CA PHE A 180 24.65 4.08 9.29
C PHE A 180 25.15 5.25 10.15
N LYS A 181 26.36 5.14 10.70
CA LYS A 181 26.96 6.15 11.61
C LYS A 181 26.88 7.59 11.05
N LYS A 182 27.15 7.77 9.75
CA LYS A 182 27.08 9.07 9.05
C LYS A 182 25.65 9.60 8.80
N LYS A 183 24.60 8.84 9.14
CA LYS A 183 23.19 9.16 8.85
C LYS A 183 22.29 8.92 10.05
N LYS A 184 22.81 9.01 11.27
CA LYS A 184 22.03 8.73 12.51
C LYS A 184 20.77 9.56 12.65
N ASP A 185 20.78 10.81 12.19
CA ASP A 185 19.65 11.73 12.24
C ASP A 185 18.75 11.68 11.02
N GLN A 186 18.99 10.71 10.13
CA GLN A 186 18.18 10.50 8.95
C GLN A 186 17.25 9.29 9.13
N PRO A 187 16.09 9.29 8.46
CA PRO A 187 15.22 8.13 8.46
C PRO A 187 15.88 6.96 7.73
N LEU A 188 15.35 5.77 7.95
CA LEU A 188 15.70 4.59 7.16
C LEU A 188 15.42 4.83 5.68
N SER A 189 16.19 4.20 4.78
CA SER A 189 15.83 4.18 3.37
C SER A 189 14.67 3.21 3.10
N TYR A 190 13.94 3.44 2.00
CA TYR A 190 12.90 2.50 1.55
C TYR A 190 13.50 1.10 1.29
N GLU A 191 14.70 1.05 0.75
CA GLU A 191 15.39 -0.22 0.49
C GLU A 191 15.71 -0.96 1.79
N SER A 192 16.13 -0.24 2.85
CA SER A 192 16.39 -0.84 4.15
C SER A 192 15.13 -1.51 4.73
N ILE A 193 13.99 -0.84 4.72
CA ILE A 193 12.74 -1.41 5.26
C ILE A 193 12.27 -2.60 4.41
N ARG A 194 12.45 -2.54 3.09
CA ARG A 194 12.19 -3.64 2.17
C ARG A 194 13.06 -4.86 2.52
N MET A 195 14.36 -4.66 2.69
CA MET A 195 15.30 -5.73 3.05
C MET A 195 15.00 -6.34 4.42
N ILE A 196 14.58 -5.52 5.41
CA ILE A 196 14.18 -6.01 6.74
C ILE A 196 13.02 -7.01 6.59
N TYR A 197 11.99 -6.64 5.85
CA TYR A 197 10.84 -7.51 5.61
C TYR A 197 11.24 -8.79 4.87
N GLU A 198 11.97 -8.67 3.76
CA GLU A 198 12.39 -9.84 2.97
C GLU A 198 13.28 -10.82 3.74
N LYS A 199 14.20 -10.29 4.58
CA LYS A 199 15.01 -11.14 5.46
C LYS A 199 14.15 -11.87 6.51
N GLY A 200 13.18 -11.18 7.11
CA GLY A 200 12.25 -11.80 8.06
C GLY A 200 11.39 -12.88 7.41
N ARG A 201 10.83 -12.58 6.23
CA ARG A 201 10.00 -13.48 5.43
C ARG A 201 10.75 -14.76 5.04
N LYS A 202 11.98 -14.62 4.51
CA LYS A 202 12.84 -15.75 4.15
C LYS A 202 13.20 -16.61 5.37
N LYS A 203 13.52 -16.00 6.52
CA LYS A 203 13.82 -16.74 7.76
C LYS A 203 12.61 -17.48 8.31
N ALA A 204 11.42 -16.98 8.07
CA ALA A 204 10.17 -17.62 8.47
C ALA A 204 9.70 -18.70 7.46
N ASP A 205 10.45 -18.90 6.38
CA ASP A 205 10.12 -19.79 5.24
C ASP A 205 8.75 -19.47 4.61
N ILE A 206 8.40 -18.18 4.53
CA ILE A 206 7.19 -17.73 3.87
C ILE A 206 7.51 -17.38 2.42
N LYS A 207 6.96 -18.13 1.46
CA LYS A 207 7.28 -17.99 0.03
C LYS A 207 6.45 -16.90 -0.66
N ARG A 208 5.24 -16.63 -0.18
CA ARG A 208 4.29 -15.64 -0.72
C ARG A 208 4.41 -14.27 -0.04
N GLY A 209 3.65 -13.29 -0.53
CA GLY A 209 3.56 -11.96 0.06
C GLY A 209 4.82 -11.11 -0.13
N ALA A 210 5.29 -10.95 -1.37
CA ALA A 210 6.48 -10.17 -1.66
C ALA A 210 6.29 -8.66 -1.36
N GLY A 211 7.29 -8.07 -0.67
CA GLY A 211 7.36 -6.65 -0.35
C GLY A 211 6.58 -6.24 0.90
N ILE A 212 7.11 -5.22 1.58
CA ILE A 212 6.59 -4.71 2.88
C ILE A 212 5.12 -4.27 2.85
N HIS A 213 4.59 -3.87 1.67
CA HIS A 213 3.18 -3.47 1.53
C HIS A 213 2.21 -4.61 1.82
N THR A 214 2.66 -5.87 1.75
CA THR A 214 1.87 -7.04 2.15
C THR A 214 1.38 -6.94 3.59
N LEU A 215 2.19 -6.40 4.51
CA LEU A 215 1.77 -6.19 5.89
C LEU A 215 0.60 -5.22 6.01
N ARG A 216 0.60 -4.16 5.21
CA ARG A 216 -0.49 -3.20 5.17
C ARG A 216 -1.75 -3.78 4.49
N HIS A 217 -1.59 -4.61 3.46
CA HIS A 217 -2.72 -5.34 2.87
C HIS A 217 -3.35 -6.29 3.88
N ALA A 218 -2.52 -7.06 4.59
CA ALA A 218 -2.99 -7.96 5.63
C ALA A 218 -3.69 -7.23 6.77
N PHE A 219 -3.21 -6.06 7.22
CA PHE A 219 -3.92 -5.24 8.21
C PHE A 219 -5.35 -4.93 7.79
N ALA A 220 -5.54 -4.46 6.55
CA ALA A 220 -6.87 -4.11 6.05
C ALA A 220 -7.78 -5.33 5.92
N THR A 221 -7.26 -6.43 5.40
CA THR A 221 -8.03 -7.68 5.22
C THR A 221 -8.41 -8.28 6.56
N HIS A 222 -7.48 -8.36 7.52
CA HIS A 222 -7.76 -8.92 8.85
C HIS A 222 -8.75 -8.09 9.65
N LEU A 223 -8.74 -6.75 9.52
CA LEU A 223 -9.78 -5.91 10.12
C LEU A 223 -11.15 -6.17 9.49
N LEU A 224 -11.19 -6.37 8.18
CA LEU A 224 -12.43 -6.67 7.48
C LEU A 224 -12.98 -8.05 7.90
N GLU A 225 -12.13 -9.07 7.98
CA GLU A 225 -12.45 -10.41 8.46
C GLU A 225 -12.89 -10.42 9.92
N ALA A 226 -12.38 -9.49 10.74
CA ALA A 226 -12.85 -9.26 12.09
C ALA A 226 -14.18 -8.48 12.17
N GLY A 227 -14.85 -8.21 11.03
CA GLY A 227 -16.18 -7.57 10.98
C GLY A 227 -16.15 -6.04 11.04
N HIS A 228 -14.98 -5.40 10.92
CA HIS A 228 -14.93 -3.94 10.92
C HIS A 228 -15.43 -3.34 9.61
N ASP A 229 -16.17 -2.25 9.72
CA ASP A 229 -16.70 -1.51 8.57
C ASP A 229 -15.62 -0.99 7.64
N ILE A 230 -15.84 -1.15 6.33
CA ILE A 230 -14.86 -0.79 5.29
C ILE A 230 -14.54 0.71 5.24
N ARG A 231 -15.48 1.58 5.66
CA ARG A 231 -15.24 3.02 5.73
C ARG A 231 -14.32 3.38 6.90
N LYS A 232 -14.44 2.68 8.04
CA LYS A 232 -13.51 2.81 9.16
C LYS A 232 -12.09 2.40 8.71
N ILE A 233 -11.98 1.28 7.98
CA ILE A 233 -10.71 0.82 7.40
C ILE A 233 -10.15 1.84 6.40
N GLN A 234 -10.98 2.42 5.54
CA GLN A 234 -10.58 3.49 4.61
C GLN A 234 -9.93 4.67 5.34
N VAL A 235 -10.55 5.12 6.44
CA VAL A 235 -10.03 6.24 7.25
C VAL A 235 -8.70 5.88 7.89
N LEU A 236 -8.61 4.72 8.56
CA LEU A 236 -7.37 4.23 9.18
C LEU A 236 -6.22 4.12 8.17
N MET A 237 -6.49 3.67 6.97
CA MET A 237 -5.50 3.56 5.90
C MET A 237 -5.20 4.89 5.21
N GLY A 238 -6.02 5.92 5.38
CA GLY A 238 -5.88 7.20 4.67
C GLY A 238 -6.01 7.05 3.16
N HIS A 239 -7.00 6.29 2.70
CA HIS A 239 -7.34 6.18 1.29
C HIS A 239 -8.31 7.28 0.88
N ARG A 240 -7.95 8.08 -0.11
CA ARG A 240 -8.79 9.17 -0.63
C ARG A 240 -10.06 8.65 -1.30
N ARG A 241 -9.98 7.49 -1.97
CA ARG A 241 -11.09 6.86 -2.71
C ARG A 241 -11.42 5.53 -2.07
N LEU A 242 -12.70 5.28 -1.85
CA LEU A 242 -13.19 4.01 -1.33
C LEU A 242 -12.81 2.84 -2.25
N SER A 243 -12.76 3.07 -3.58
CA SER A 243 -12.35 2.07 -4.56
C SER A 243 -10.96 1.47 -4.32
N THR A 244 -10.08 2.17 -3.58
CA THR A 244 -8.78 1.63 -3.18
C THR A 244 -8.90 0.65 -2.02
N THR A 245 -9.95 0.75 -1.20
CA THR A 245 -10.18 -0.11 -0.03
C THR A 245 -11.07 -1.30 -0.40
N ILE A 246 -11.99 -1.13 -1.34
CA ILE A 246 -12.92 -2.18 -1.83
C ILE A 246 -12.15 -3.43 -2.32
N ILE A 247 -10.92 -3.29 -2.78
CA ILE A 247 -10.10 -4.44 -3.21
C ILE A 247 -9.96 -5.50 -2.11
N TYR A 248 -10.04 -5.11 -0.84
CA TYR A 248 -9.94 -6.04 0.29
C TYR A 248 -11.20 -6.88 0.47
N LEU A 249 -12.38 -6.41 0.04
CA LEU A 249 -13.61 -7.21 0.00
C LEU A 249 -13.46 -8.42 -0.95
N TYR A 250 -12.83 -8.22 -2.10
CA TYR A 250 -12.61 -9.32 -3.04
C TYR A 250 -11.55 -10.33 -2.58
N VAL A 251 -10.72 -9.95 -1.61
CA VAL A 251 -9.65 -10.80 -1.08
C VAL A 251 -10.12 -11.58 0.15
N SER A 252 -11.01 -11.00 0.95
CA SER A 252 -11.58 -11.61 2.15
C SER A 252 -12.66 -12.62 1.79
N ARG A 253 -12.26 -13.88 1.58
CA ARG A 253 -13.20 -14.99 1.30
C ARG A 253 -14.08 -15.29 2.50
N GLU A 254 -13.57 -15.16 3.72
CA GLU A 254 -14.33 -15.40 4.95
C GLU A 254 -15.49 -14.42 5.13
N THR A 255 -15.32 -13.16 4.72
CA THR A 255 -16.41 -12.17 4.79
C THR A 255 -17.55 -12.55 3.85
N LEU A 256 -17.25 -13.04 2.66
CA LEU A 256 -18.26 -13.46 1.69
C LEU A 256 -18.97 -14.75 2.10
N SER A 257 -18.25 -15.72 2.67
CA SER A 257 -18.83 -16.99 3.13
C SER A 257 -19.75 -16.85 4.35
N LYS A 258 -19.66 -15.76 5.10
CA LYS A 258 -20.52 -15.46 6.26
C LYS A 258 -21.81 -14.75 5.89
N ILE A 259 -22.00 -14.36 4.63
CA ILE A 259 -23.24 -13.74 4.16
C ILE A 259 -24.24 -14.87 3.90
N PRO A 260 -25.35 -14.95 4.66
CA PRO A 260 -26.37 -15.96 4.39
C PRO A 260 -27.05 -15.68 3.05
N SER A 261 -27.42 -16.72 2.35
CA SER A 261 -28.24 -16.58 1.14
C SER A 261 -29.59 -15.95 1.49
N PRO A 262 -30.14 -15.07 0.62
CA PRO A 262 -31.52 -14.58 0.85
C PRO A 262 -32.53 -15.69 1.05
N LEU A 263 -32.33 -16.85 0.44
CA LEU A 263 -33.20 -18.01 0.63
C LEU A 263 -33.16 -18.55 2.08
N ASP A 264 -31.95 -18.51 2.69
CA ASP A 264 -31.77 -18.96 4.09
C ASP A 264 -32.36 -17.97 5.11
N LEU A 265 -32.72 -16.77 4.66
CA LEU A 265 -33.36 -15.73 5.49
C LEU A 265 -34.89 -15.81 5.45
N ILE A 266 -35.47 -16.66 4.60
CA ILE A 266 -36.91 -16.88 4.52
C ILE A 266 -37.32 -17.80 5.67
N ASN A 267 -37.98 -17.25 6.68
CA ASN A 267 -38.59 -18.04 7.73
C ASN A 267 -39.77 -18.84 7.16
N THR A 268 -39.59 -20.13 6.94
CA THR A 268 -40.66 -21.05 6.48
C THR A 268 -41.66 -21.43 7.59
N GLU A 269 -41.49 -20.89 8.80
CA GLU A 269 -42.35 -21.23 9.94
C GLU A 269 -43.77 -20.58 9.90
N ASN A 270 -44.04 -19.67 8.95
CA ASN A 270 -45.33 -18.99 8.85
C ASN A 270 -46.25 -19.46 7.70
N SER A 271 -45.86 -20.48 6.94
CA SER A 271 -46.70 -20.98 5.81
C SER A 271 -47.58 -22.18 6.13
N GLY A 272 -47.79 -22.48 7.42
CA GLY A 272 -48.52 -23.68 7.84
C GLY A 272 -49.74 -23.44 8.73
N LYS A 273 -50.29 -22.23 8.75
CA LYS A 273 -51.53 -21.96 9.52
C LYS A 273 -52.48 -21.07 8.72
N GLU A 274 -52.99 -21.57 7.64
CA GLU A 274 -54.27 -21.15 7.06
C GLU A 274 -54.80 -22.35 6.29
N ASP A 275 -55.82 -23.03 6.85
CA ASP A 275 -56.95 -23.69 6.30
C ASP A 275 -57.42 -24.83 7.23
N GLN A 276 -58.04 -24.45 8.31
CA GLN A 276 -59.13 -25.21 8.93
C GLN A 276 -60.21 -24.21 9.27
N THR A 277 -60.96 -23.76 8.28
CA THR A 277 -62.21 -23.13 8.47
C THR A 277 -63.32 -24.24 8.43
N ASP A 278 -63.90 -24.37 9.53
CA ASP A 278 -65.21 -25.04 9.80
C ASP A 278 -66.18 -25.07 8.63
N ASP A 279 -66.62 -26.22 8.31
CA ASP A 279 -67.91 -26.42 7.63
C ASP A 279 -68.94 -26.81 8.69
N PRO A 280 -69.92 -25.94 9.02
CA PRO A 280 -71.02 -26.29 9.90
C PRO A 280 -72.22 -26.60 9.00
N ASN A 281 -72.48 -27.91 8.72
CA ASN A 281 -73.86 -28.44 8.50
C ASN A 281 -73.87 -29.91 8.03
N HIS A 282 -74.16 -30.80 8.90
CA HIS A 282 -75.29 -31.72 8.89
C HIS A 282 -75.18 -32.72 10.03
#